data_63653b781cb4cbdb98eae86faae54186
#
_entry.id   63653b781cb4cbdb98eae86faae54186
#
_cell.length_a   1.000
_cell.length_b   1.000
_cell.length_c   1.000
_cell.angle_alpha   90.00
_cell.angle_beta   90.00
_cell.angle_gamma   90.00
#
_symmetry.space_group_name_H-M   'P 1'
#
loop_
_entity.id
_entity.type
_entity.pdbx_description
1 polymer ?
#
loop_
_entity_poly.entity_id
_entity_poly.type
_entity_poly.pdbx_seq_one_letter_code
_entity_poly.pdbx_strand_id
1 'polypeptide(L)'
;MLFRSNFSDFRKLAKKKLPAPIFHYIDGAADDEITYARNTSAFDDVDLVPNVLRGVENVDLSTTIFGKKLDLPFYLSPTALQRLFHYDGERAVGKAAKKYNTMFGVSALATVSVEEISSLVDTPKMFQFYFHKDRGLNDSCLERAKAAKFDVMALTVDTITGGNRERDLRTGFTSPPKLTLSSLFSFATKPMWGINYLTKGKFELPHLQDFVKEGTSTNSSIGNYFSTMLDQSMNWKDAEQLCYK
;
A
#
# COMPACT_ATOMS: atom_id res chain seq x y z
N MET A 1 -16.32 4.17 25.14
CA MET A 1 -16.25 4.42 23.68
C MET A 1 -14.94 5.13 23.41
N LEU A 2 -13.98 4.50 22.70
CA LEU A 2 -12.74 5.20 22.31
C LEU A 2 -13.10 6.22 21.23
N PHE A 3 -12.99 7.49 21.55
CA PHE A 3 -13.14 8.57 20.58
C PHE A 3 -12.04 8.41 19.51
N ARG A 4 -12.40 8.33 18.25
CA ARG A 4 -11.52 8.24 17.11
C ARG A 4 -11.89 9.36 16.17
N SER A 5 -11.26 10.51 16.33
CA SER A 5 -11.62 11.73 15.61
C SER A 5 -10.61 12.12 14.52
N ASN A 6 -9.42 11.54 14.55
CA ASN A 6 -8.34 11.88 13.62
C ASN A 6 -7.38 10.71 13.38
N PHE A 7 -6.45 10.88 12.42
CA PHE A 7 -5.46 9.85 12.09
C PHE A 7 -4.53 9.48 13.25
N SER A 8 -4.20 10.42 14.12
CA SER A 8 -3.35 10.14 15.29
C SER A 8 -4.00 9.13 16.24
N ASP A 9 -5.32 9.15 16.38
CA ASP A 9 -6.04 8.17 17.20
C ASP A 9 -5.97 6.76 16.58
N PHE A 10 -6.11 6.66 15.26
CA PHE A 10 -5.93 5.38 14.55
C PHE A 10 -4.50 4.88 14.63
N ARG A 11 -3.49 5.76 14.49
CA ARG A 11 -2.08 5.42 14.66
C ARG A 11 -1.80 4.87 16.07
N LYS A 12 -2.30 5.52 17.12
CA LYS A 12 -2.19 5.03 18.51
C LYS A 12 -2.85 3.66 18.69
N LEU A 13 -4.01 3.45 18.05
CA LEU A 13 -4.71 2.16 18.09
C LEU A 13 -3.91 1.08 17.36
N ALA A 14 -3.37 1.36 16.19
CA ALA A 14 -2.52 0.45 15.44
C ALA A 14 -1.30 0.03 16.27
N LYS A 15 -0.60 1.00 16.89
CA LYS A 15 0.53 0.73 17.81
C LYS A 15 0.16 -0.20 18.96
N LYS A 16 -1.07 -0.09 19.49
CA LYS A 16 -1.55 -0.98 20.57
C LYS A 16 -1.86 -2.40 20.07
N LYS A 17 -2.29 -2.56 18.81
CA LYS A 17 -2.78 -3.83 18.26
C LYS A 17 -1.72 -4.63 17.51
N LEU A 18 -0.76 -3.96 16.89
CA LEU A 18 0.26 -4.59 16.06
C LEU A 18 1.51 -4.95 16.88
N PRO A 19 2.21 -6.05 16.54
CA PRO A 19 3.57 -6.28 17.00
C PRO A 19 4.49 -5.12 16.59
N ALA A 20 5.49 -4.82 17.42
CA ALA A 20 6.39 -3.69 17.17
C ALA A 20 7.08 -3.74 15.79
N PRO A 21 7.62 -4.88 15.31
CA PRO A 21 8.21 -4.94 13.98
C PRO A 21 7.21 -4.56 12.87
N ILE A 22 5.98 -5.07 12.96
CA ILE A 22 4.93 -4.79 11.98
C ILE A 22 4.47 -3.33 12.04
N PHE A 23 4.33 -2.79 13.26
CA PHE A 23 3.98 -1.38 13.44
C PHE A 23 5.08 -0.47 12.89
N HIS A 24 6.35 -0.72 13.20
CA HIS A 24 7.46 0.12 12.73
C HIS A 24 7.65 0.05 11.22
N TYR A 25 7.36 -1.11 10.60
CA TYR A 25 7.40 -1.22 9.15
C TYR A 25 6.39 -0.28 8.47
N ILE A 26 5.13 -0.23 8.93
CA ILE A 26 4.12 0.64 8.30
C ILE A 26 4.26 2.11 8.72
N ASP A 27 4.74 2.37 9.93
CA ASP A 27 4.83 3.71 10.55
C ASP A 27 6.17 4.40 10.30
N GLY A 28 7.21 3.66 9.92
CA GLY A 28 8.56 4.17 9.74
C GLY A 28 8.87 4.61 8.32
N ALA A 29 9.92 5.43 8.20
CA ALA A 29 10.49 5.88 6.93
C ALA A 29 12.01 5.66 6.92
N ALA A 30 12.72 6.23 5.94
CA ALA A 30 14.16 6.09 5.80
C ALA A 30 14.91 7.17 6.57
N ASP A 31 16.13 6.85 6.98
CA ASP A 31 17.09 7.73 7.64
C ASP A 31 16.46 8.48 8.83
N ASP A 32 16.66 9.79 8.92
CA ASP A 32 16.11 10.67 9.99
C ASP A 32 14.62 11.00 9.82
N GLU A 33 13.94 10.41 8.84
CA GLU A 33 12.51 10.56 8.59
C GLU A 33 12.07 12.03 8.33
N ILE A 34 12.94 12.87 7.84
CA ILE A 34 12.68 14.31 7.61
C ILE A 34 11.54 14.49 6.60
N THR A 35 11.62 13.81 5.46
CA THR A 35 10.56 13.90 4.43
C THR A 35 9.22 13.34 4.93
N TYR A 36 9.25 12.27 5.72
CA TYR A 36 8.06 11.73 6.37
C TYR A 36 7.41 12.76 7.30
N ALA A 37 8.20 13.44 8.16
CA ALA A 37 7.69 14.48 9.02
C ALA A 37 7.13 15.67 8.22
N ARG A 38 7.82 16.05 7.14
CA ARG A 38 7.39 17.15 6.24
C ARG A 38 6.07 16.87 5.54
N ASN A 39 5.75 15.61 5.21
CA ASN A 39 4.46 15.23 4.63
C ASN A 39 3.26 15.63 5.50
N THR A 40 3.47 15.89 6.77
CA THR A 40 2.43 16.41 7.68
C THR A 40 2.63 17.90 7.94
N SER A 41 3.83 18.33 8.32
CA SER A 41 4.09 19.73 8.71
C SER A 41 3.95 20.72 7.57
N ALA A 42 4.12 20.30 6.31
CA ALA A 42 3.93 21.21 5.17
C ALA A 42 2.50 21.77 5.05
N PHE A 43 1.50 21.11 5.64
CA PHE A 43 0.14 21.65 5.69
C PHE A 43 -0.01 22.79 6.71
N ASP A 44 0.89 22.88 7.68
CA ASP A 44 0.89 23.97 8.66
C ASP A 44 1.33 25.32 8.03
N ASP A 45 1.98 25.26 6.87
CA ASP A 45 2.43 26.41 6.11
C ASP A 45 1.36 26.96 5.13
N VAL A 46 0.16 26.37 5.12
CA VAL A 46 -0.90 26.72 4.18
C VAL A 46 -2.17 27.13 4.93
N ASP A 47 -2.55 28.40 4.74
CA ASP A 47 -3.80 28.93 5.26
C ASP A 47 -4.95 28.78 4.26
N LEU A 48 -6.10 28.32 4.74
CA LEU A 48 -7.35 28.32 3.98
C LEU A 48 -8.11 29.63 4.27
N VAL A 49 -8.24 30.49 3.27
CA VAL A 49 -9.00 31.74 3.38
C VAL A 49 -10.45 31.49 2.96
N PRO A 50 -11.40 31.41 3.88
CA PRO A 50 -12.79 31.12 3.55
C PRO A 50 -13.48 32.31 2.89
N ASN A 51 -14.31 32.07 1.88
CA ASN A 51 -15.24 33.05 1.36
C ASN A 51 -16.55 32.98 2.15
N VAL A 52 -16.84 34.03 2.92
CA VAL A 52 -18.05 34.12 3.74
C VAL A 52 -19.24 34.64 2.95
N LEU A 53 -20.47 34.45 3.48
CA LEU A 53 -21.74 34.96 2.94
C LEU A 53 -22.02 34.53 1.47
N ARG A 54 -21.60 33.32 1.11
CA ARG A 54 -21.76 32.78 -0.26
C ARG A 54 -23.09 32.07 -0.49
N GLY A 55 -23.94 31.91 0.52
CA GLY A 55 -25.23 31.22 0.40
C GLY A 55 -25.09 29.75 -0.02
N VAL A 56 -24.06 29.05 0.47
CA VAL A 56 -23.82 27.63 0.14
C VAL A 56 -24.73 26.75 0.98
N GLU A 57 -25.81 26.27 0.35
CA GLU A 57 -26.75 25.33 1.00
C GLU A 57 -26.32 23.88 0.81
N ASN A 58 -25.77 23.55 -0.37
CA ASN A 58 -25.32 22.21 -0.72
C ASN A 58 -23.80 22.20 -0.94
N VAL A 59 -23.11 21.27 -0.30
CA VAL A 59 -21.67 21.08 -0.46
C VAL A 59 -21.43 19.95 -1.44
N ASP A 60 -20.80 20.23 -2.56
CA ASP A 60 -20.33 19.25 -3.54
C ASP A 60 -18.81 19.12 -3.45
N LEU A 61 -18.33 17.95 -3.03
CA LEU A 61 -16.91 17.59 -2.94
C LEU A 61 -16.46 16.77 -4.14
N SER A 62 -17.35 16.51 -5.11
CA SER A 62 -17.02 15.65 -6.25
C SER A 62 -15.94 16.28 -7.14
N THR A 63 -15.14 15.40 -7.74
CA THR A 63 -14.11 15.77 -8.71
C THR A 63 -14.01 14.74 -9.80
N THR A 64 -13.28 15.06 -10.86
CA THR A 64 -12.98 14.12 -11.93
C THR A 64 -11.48 13.95 -12.04
N ILE A 65 -11.00 12.70 -11.98
CA ILE A 65 -9.59 12.36 -12.16
C ILE A 65 -9.50 11.22 -13.20
N PHE A 66 -8.61 11.35 -14.18
CA PHE A 66 -8.46 10.39 -15.28
C PHE A 66 -9.80 10.06 -15.99
N GLY A 67 -10.66 11.05 -16.17
CA GLY A 67 -12.00 10.88 -16.76
C GLY A 67 -13.02 10.15 -15.89
N LYS A 68 -12.69 9.83 -14.62
CA LYS A 68 -13.58 9.15 -13.68
C LYS A 68 -14.08 10.11 -12.60
N LYS A 69 -15.39 10.12 -12.39
CA LYS A 69 -16.01 10.94 -11.33
C LYS A 69 -15.81 10.27 -9.98
N LEU A 70 -15.38 11.05 -9.00
CA LEU A 70 -15.26 10.68 -7.58
C LEU A 70 -16.16 11.60 -6.76
N ASP A 71 -16.76 11.07 -5.70
CA ASP A 71 -17.60 11.87 -4.80
C ASP A 71 -16.75 12.65 -3.77
N LEU A 72 -15.47 12.30 -3.63
CA LEU A 72 -14.52 12.95 -2.73
C LEU A 72 -13.23 13.34 -3.47
N PRO A 73 -12.62 14.52 -3.15
CA PRO A 73 -11.43 15.02 -3.86
C PRO A 73 -10.12 14.35 -3.41
N PHE A 74 -10.17 13.07 -3.06
CA PHE A 74 -9.02 12.24 -2.71
C PHE A 74 -9.28 10.79 -3.08
N TYR A 75 -8.22 9.99 -3.14
CA TYR A 75 -8.29 8.56 -3.37
C TYR A 75 -7.45 7.79 -2.35
N LEU A 76 -7.66 6.49 -2.26
CA LEU A 76 -6.93 5.62 -1.36
C LEU A 76 -5.66 5.12 -2.06
N SER A 77 -4.50 5.55 -1.56
CA SER A 77 -3.19 5.23 -2.14
C SER A 77 -2.89 3.73 -2.12
N PRO A 78 -2.14 3.22 -3.11
CA PRO A 78 -1.70 1.83 -3.13
C PRO A 78 -0.74 1.56 -1.97
N THR A 79 -1.13 0.66 -1.08
CA THR A 79 -0.32 0.25 0.08
C THR A 79 -0.06 -1.25 0.00
N ALA A 80 1.21 -1.65 0.10
CA ALA A 80 1.61 -3.04 0.07
C ALA A 80 1.24 -3.80 1.34
N LEU A 81 1.10 -5.13 1.25
CA LEU A 81 1.06 -6.06 2.38
C LEU A 81 -0.05 -5.80 3.40
N GLN A 82 -1.20 -5.33 2.99
CA GLN A 82 -2.22 -4.84 3.92
C GLN A 82 -2.74 -5.92 4.88
N ARG A 83 -2.75 -7.21 4.49
CA ARG A 83 -3.13 -8.31 5.39
C ARG A 83 -2.11 -8.59 6.50
N LEU A 84 -0.91 -8.03 6.40
CA LEU A 84 0.05 -8.04 7.50
C LEU A 84 -0.44 -7.17 8.68
N PHE A 85 -1.17 -6.11 8.40
CA PHE A 85 -1.68 -5.16 9.41
C PHE A 85 -3.08 -5.52 9.90
N HIS A 86 -3.92 -5.99 8.98
CA HIS A 86 -5.28 -6.42 9.31
C HIS A 86 -5.68 -7.58 8.41
N TYR A 87 -6.30 -8.61 8.97
CA TYR A 87 -6.64 -9.85 8.23
C TYR A 87 -7.49 -9.63 6.97
N ASP A 88 -8.31 -8.60 6.94
CA ASP A 88 -9.17 -8.26 5.79
C ASP A 88 -8.41 -7.42 4.73
N GLY A 89 -7.33 -6.74 5.12
CA GLY A 89 -6.41 -6.04 4.24
C GLY A 89 -7.09 -5.18 3.18
N GLU A 90 -6.71 -5.39 1.93
CA GLU A 90 -7.22 -4.66 0.75
C GLU A 90 -8.72 -4.82 0.57
N ARG A 91 -9.34 -5.90 1.06
CA ARG A 91 -10.81 -6.09 1.02
C ARG A 91 -11.53 -5.02 1.83
N ALA A 92 -11.02 -4.70 3.02
CA ALA A 92 -11.63 -3.68 3.87
C ALA A 92 -11.48 -2.28 3.26
N VAL A 93 -10.31 -1.99 2.69
CA VAL A 93 -10.03 -0.71 2.02
C VAL A 93 -10.87 -0.56 0.75
N GLY A 94 -10.98 -1.61 -0.06
CA GLY A 94 -11.84 -1.62 -1.25
C GLY A 94 -13.31 -1.39 -0.93
N LYS A 95 -13.83 -2.03 0.13
CA LYS A 95 -15.21 -1.78 0.60
C LYS A 95 -15.41 -0.31 1.05
N ALA A 96 -14.40 0.30 1.67
CA ALA A 96 -14.46 1.72 2.03
C ALA A 96 -14.45 2.61 0.78
N ALA A 97 -13.59 2.33 -0.21
CA ALA A 97 -13.57 3.04 -1.48
C ALA A 97 -14.94 3.00 -2.17
N LYS A 98 -15.53 1.80 -2.26
CA LYS A 98 -16.87 1.59 -2.81
C LYS A 98 -17.92 2.41 -2.06
N LYS A 99 -17.90 2.38 -0.73
CA LYS A 99 -18.88 3.08 0.10
C LYS A 99 -18.89 4.59 -0.13
N TYR A 100 -17.74 5.18 -0.41
CA TYR A 100 -17.58 6.62 -0.58
C TYR A 100 -17.33 7.03 -2.04
N ASN A 101 -17.51 6.12 -2.98
CA ASN A 101 -17.32 6.32 -4.40
C ASN A 101 -16.01 7.09 -4.72
N THR A 102 -14.91 6.61 -4.16
CA THR A 102 -13.57 7.13 -4.44
C THR A 102 -12.69 6.08 -5.10
N MET A 103 -11.59 6.51 -5.74
CA MET A 103 -10.67 5.59 -6.40
C MET A 103 -9.87 4.77 -5.39
N PHE A 104 -9.69 3.48 -5.67
CA PHE A 104 -8.84 2.58 -4.89
C PHE A 104 -7.56 2.24 -5.64
N GLY A 105 -6.41 2.62 -5.08
CA GLY A 105 -5.09 2.21 -5.53
C GLY A 105 -4.72 0.84 -4.94
N VAL A 106 -4.42 -0.13 -5.82
CA VAL A 106 -3.97 -1.48 -5.45
C VAL A 106 -2.50 -1.64 -5.82
N SER A 107 -1.69 -2.07 -4.86
CA SER A 107 -0.25 -2.28 -5.07
C SER A 107 0.04 -3.60 -5.79
N ALA A 108 1.11 -3.66 -6.59
CA ALA A 108 1.66 -4.91 -7.09
C ALA A 108 2.08 -5.88 -5.97
N LEU A 109 2.36 -5.35 -4.77
CA LEU A 109 2.64 -6.14 -3.56
C LEU A 109 1.40 -6.27 -2.65
N ALA A 110 0.20 -6.13 -3.21
CA ALA A 110 -1.04 -6.39 -2.48
C ALA A 110 -1.16 -7.87 -2.13
N THR A 111 -1.83 -8.13 -1.02
CA THR A 111 -2.09 -9.49 -0.49
C THR A 111 -3.44 -10.06 -0.91
N VAL A 112 -4.17 -9.32 -1.72
CA VAL A 112 -5.43 -9.72 -2.37
C VAL A 112 -5.28 -9.47 -3.87
N SER A 113 -5.72 -10.40 -4.71
CA SER A 113 -5.53 -10.31 -6.16
C SER A 113 -6.37 -9.21 -6.79
N VAL A 114 -5.93 -8.70 -7.94
CA VAL A 114 -6.68 -7.70 -8.73
C VAL A 114 -8.05 -8.23 -9.15
N GLU A 115 -8.16 -9.52 -9.43
CA GLU A 115 -9.40 -10.19 -9.81
C GLU A 115 -10.40 -10.19 -8.65
N GLU A 116 -9.94 -10.53 -7.44
CA GLU A 116 -10.79 -10.52 -6.26
C GLU A 116 -11.23 -9.09 -5.92
N ILE A 117 -10.31 -8.12 -5.95
CA ILE A 117 -10.66 -6.70 -5.72
C ILE A 117 -11.69 -6.24 -6.74
N SER A 118 -11.52 -6.57 -8.03
CA SER A 118 -12.47 -6.19 -9.07
C SER A 118 -13.87 -6.77 -8.86
N SER A 119 -13.96 -7.96 -8.28
CA SER A 119 -15.26 -8.57 -7.94
C SER A 119 -15.96 -7.87 -6.76
N LEU A 120 -15.20 -7.22 -5.88
CA LEU A 120 -15.71 -6.57 -4.67
C LEU A 120 -15.99 -5.08 -4.85
N VAL A 121 -15.28 -4.43 -5.78
CA VAL A 121 -15.22 -2.97 -5.90
C VAL A 121 -15.53 -2.56 -7.34
N ASP A 122 -16.59 -1.79 -7.52
CA ASP A 122 -17.06 -1.25 -8.79
C ASP A 122 -16.72 0.23 -9.00
N THR A 123 -16.05 0.89 -8.02
CA THR A 123 -15.52 2.24 -8.15
C THR A 123 -14.25 2.26 -9.01
N PRO A 124 -13.80 3.45 -9.46
CA PRO A 124 -12.54 3.58 -10.18
C PRO A 124 -11.37 2.93 -9.44
N LYS A 125 -10.53 2.21 -10.17
CA LYS A 125 -9.40 1.44 -9.63
C LYS A 125 -8.11 1.81 -10.34
N MET A 126 -7.04 1.96 -9.56
CA MET A 126 -5.68 2.18 -10.05
C MET A 126 -4.80 1.00 -9.64
N PHE A 127 -4.03 0.46 -10.56
CA PHE A 127 -3.03 -0.56 -10.27
C PHE A 127 -1.64 0.09 -10.24
N GLN A 128 -0.98 0.04 -9.08
CA GLN A 128 0.41 0.47 -8.95
C GLN A 128 1.33 -0.71 -9.18
N PHE A 129 2.33 -0.51 -10.02
CA PHE A 129 3.28 -1.55 -10.30
C PHE A 129 4.71 -1.02 -10.42
N TYR A 130 5.67 -1.94 -10.24
CA TYR A 130 7.10 -1.70 -10.44
C TYR A 130 7.54 -2.33 -11.75
N PHE A 131 8.52 -1.73 -12.40
CA PHE A 131 9.07 -2.28 -13.63
C PHE A 131 10.11 -3.35 -13.31
N HIS A 132 9.82 -4.60 -13.70
CA HIS A 132 10.64 -5.75 -13.39
C HIS A 132 11.61 -6.06 -14.54
N LYS A 133 12.76 -6.69 -14.20
CA LYS A 133 13.69 -7.25 -15.18
C LYS A 133 13.02 -8.33 -16.04
N ASP A 134 12.17 -9.13 -15.43
CA ASP A 134 11.32 -10.10 -16.14
C ASP A 134 10.16 -9.37 -16.82
N ARG A 135 10.26 -9.29 -18.15
CA ARG A 135 9.22 -8.63 -18.98
C ARG A 135 7.93 -9.45 -19.01
N GLY A 136 8.00 -10.77 -18.87
CA GLY A 136 6.82 -11.62 -18.76
C GLY A 136 5.99 -11.32 -17.51
N LEU A 137 6.66 -11.03 -16.39
CA LEU A 137 5.98 -10.58 -15.17
C LEU A 137 5.29 -9.22 -15.38
N ASN A 138 5.96 -8.27 -16.06
CA ASN A 138 5.34 -6.98 -16.38
C ASN A 138 4.08 -7.17 -17.23
N ASP A 139 4.16 -7.97 -18.27
CA ASP A 139 3.05 -8.24 -19.17
C ASP A 139 1.91 -8.95 -18.44
N SER A 140 2.20 -9.97 -17.63
CA SER A 140 1.21 -10.66 -16.82
C SER A 140 0.47 -9.72 -15.86
N CYS A 141 1.18 -8.85 -15.15
CA CYS A 141 0.57 -7.86 -14.25
C CYS A 141 -0.37 -6.91 -14.99
N LEU A 142 0.06 -6.42 -16.17
CA LEU A 142 -0.74 -5.50 -16.99
C LEU A 142 -2.00 -6.18 -17.55
N GLU A 143 -1.85 -7.37 -18.13
CA GLU A 143 -2.97 -8.13 -18.69
C GLU A 143 -4.01 -8.47 -17.61
N ARG A 144 -3.56 -8.90 -16.44
CA ARG A 144 -4.46 -9.18 -15.30
C ARG A 144 -5.19 -7.94 -14.83
N ALA A 145 -4.50 -6.80 -14.70
CA ALA A 145 -5.11 -5.52 -14.31
C ALA A 145 -6.15 -5.05 -15.35
N LYS A 146 -5.83 -5.18 -16.65
CA LYS A 146 -6.78 -4.88 -17.74
C LYS A 146 -8.00 -5.80 -17.72
N ALA A 147 -7.80 -7.12 -17.62
CA ALA A 147 -8.88 -8.09 -17.53
C ALA A 147 -9.77 -7.85 -16.31
N ALA A 148 -9.19 -7.40 -15.20
CA ALA A 148 -9.88 -6.99 -13.99
C ALA A 148 -10.47 -5.57 -14.06
N LYS A 149 -10.44 -4.92 -15.22
CA LYS A 149 -11.04 -3.59 -15.48
C LYS A 149 -10.52 -2.52 -14.52
N PHE A 150 -9.20 -2.46 -14.32
CA PHE A 150 -8.56 -1.32 -13.69
C PHE A 150 -8.51 -0.14 -14.68
N ASP A 151 -8.77 1.05 -14.18
CA ASP A 151 -8.95 2.26 -15.01
C ASP A 151 -7.63 3.00 -15.26
N VAL A 152 -6.69 2.87 -14.32
CA VAL A 152 -5.43 3.61 -14.32
C VAL A 152 -4.29 2.69 -13.89
N MET A 153 -3.11 2.88 -14.49
CA MET A 153 -1.86 2.31 -14.05
C MET A 153 -0.95 3.40 -13.48
N ALA A 154 -0.35 3.13 -12.32
CA ALA A 154 0.67 3.96 -11.70
C ALA A 154 2.02 3.24 -11.72
N LEU A 155 2.95 3.70 -12.54
CA LEU A 155 4.31 3.18 -12.58
C LEU A 155 5.16 3.86 -11.51
N THR A 156 5.73 3.06 -10.59
CA THR A 156 6.67 3.56 -9.58
C THR A 156 8.09 3.57 -10.14
N VAL A 157 8.74 4.74 -10.11
CA VAL A 157 10.03 4.97 -10.78
C VAL A 157 11.17 5.40 -9.85
N ASP A 158 10.90 5.54 -8.56
CA ASP A 158 11.83 6.07 -7.54
C ASP A 158 12.46 5.01 -6.62
N THR A 159 12.25 3.73 -6.91
CA THR A 159 12.67 2.61 -6.05
C THR A 159 13.80 1.78 -6.63
N ILE A 160 14.74 2.41 -7.31
CA ILE A 160 15.94 1.74 -7.85
C ILE A 160 16.91 1.24 -6.76
N THR A 161 16.81 1.81 -5.57
CA THR A 161 17.52 1.36 -4.36
C THR A 161 16.55 1.32 -3.17
N GLY A 162 16.80 0.38 -2.25
CA GLY A 162 16.03 0.32 -0.99
C GLY A 162 16.42 1.45 -0.05
N GLY A 163 15.44 2.10 0.59
CA GLY A 163 15.69 3.10 1.63
C GLY A 163 16.34 2.49 2.88
N ASN A 164 17.18 3.23 3.56
CA ASN A 164 17.77 2.84 4.84
C ASN A 164 16.73 2.96 5.97
N ARG A 165 15.91 1.94 6.15
CA ARG A 165 14.81 1.91 7.12
C ARG A 165 15.32 1.42 8.48
N GLU A 166 15.92 2.34 9.25
CA GLU A 166 16.57 2.00 10.52
C GLU A 166 15.63 1.34 11.55
N ARG A 167 14.35 1.72 11.57
CA ARG A 167 13.38 1.10 12.48
C ARG A 167 13.18 -0.39 12.18
N ASP A 168 13.20 -0.76 10.91
CA ASP A 168 13.08 -2.16 10.49
C ASP A 168 14.33 -2.94 10.88
N LEU A 169 15.51 -2.34 10.70
CA LEU A 169 16.79 -2.94 11.14
C LEU A 169 16.82 -3.15 12.65
N ARG A 170 16.41 -2.16 13.45
CA ARG A 170 16.39 -2.22 14.91
C ARG A 170 15.39 -3.24 15.46
N THR A 171 14.29 -3.49 14.75
CA THR A 171 13.28 -4.49 15.14
C THR A 171 13.51 -5.85 14.50
N GLY A 172 14.50 -5.98 13.62
CA GLY A 172 14.81 -7.21 12.90
C GLY A 172 13.76 -7.59 11.85
N PHE A 173 12.92 -6.65 11.44
CA PHE A 173 12.01 -6.82 10.30
C PHE A 173 12.78 -6.63 9.00
N THR A 174 13.75 -7.49 8.80
CA THR A 174 14.67 -7.51 7.66
C THR A 174 14.35 -8.67 6.72
N SER A 175 15.05 -8.78 5.61
CA SER A 175 14.95 -9.92 4.71
C SER A 175 16.34 -10.59 4.56
N PRO A 176 16.54 -11.82 5.07
CA PRO A 176 15.61 -12.59 5.92
C PRO A 176 15.36 -11.94 7.29
N PRO A 177 14.22 -12.21 7.96
CA PRO A 177 13.92 -11.65 9.28
C PRO A 177 14.94 -12.07 10.33
N LYS A 178 15.44 -11.09 11.11
CA LYS A 178 16.37 -11.29 12.23
C LYS A 178 15.74 -10.73 13.51
N LEU A 179 14.66 -11.36 13.95
CA LEU A 179 13.89 -10.87 15.08
C LEU A 179 14.72 -10.89 16.38
N THR A 180 14.70 -9.76 17.10
CA THR A 180 15.30 -9.62 18.42
C THR A 180 14.43 -10.27 19.49
N LEU A 181 14.96 -10.54 20.69
CA LEU A 181 14.18 -11.03 21.83
C LEU A 181 13.02 -10.07 22.16
N SER A 182 13.25 -8.77 22.10
CA SER A 182 12.21 -7.74 22.28
C SER A 182 11.11 -7.85 21.23
N SER A 183 11.48 -8.11 19.98
CA SER A 183 10.50 -8.32 18.90
C SER A 183 9.68 -9.58 19.12
N LEU A 184 10.30 -10.67 19.51
CA LEU A 184 9.60 -11.92 19.83
C LEU A 184 8.61 -11.73 21.00
N PHE A 185 9.04 -11.03 22.05
CA PHE A 185 8.15 -10.66 23.15
C PHE A 185 6.97 -9.80 22.68
N SER A 186 7.24 -8.85 21.77
CA SER A 186 6.18 -8.02 21.19
C SER A 186 5.14 -8.85 20.42
N PHE A 187 5.54 -9.86 19.66
CA PHE A 187 4.62 -10.80 19.02
C PHE A 187 3.79 -11.58 20.05
N ALA A 188 4.42 -12.08 21.12
CA ALA A 188 3.74 -12.81 22.18
C ALA A 188 2.66 -11.97 22.90
N THR A 189 2.87 -10.65 23.01
CA THR A 189 1.89 -9.73 23.64
C THR A 189 0.74 -9.32 22.72
N LYS A 190 0.71 -9.78 21.46
CA LYS A 190 -0.34 -9.48 20.47
C LYS A 190 -1.02 -10.74 19.95
N PRO A 191 -1.60 -11.60 20.83
CA PRO A 191 -2.12 -12.90 20.43
C PRO A 191 -3.22 -12.80 19.38
N MET A 192 -4.08 -11.78 19.44
CA MET A 192 -5.15 -11.58 18.45
C MET A 192 -4.61 -11.33 17.04
N TRP A 193 -3.50 -10.60 16.89
CA TRP A 193 -2.83 -10.45 15.61
C TRP A 193 -2.33 -11.79 15.10
N GLY A 194 -1.64 -12.57 15.97
CA GLY A 194 -1.12 -13.89 15.63
C GLY A 194 -2.21 -14.88 15.22
N ILE A 195 -3.30 -14.96 15.99
CA ILE A 195 -4.45 -15.82 15.68
C ILE A 195 -5.03 -15.45 14.32
N ASN A 196 -5.29 -14.16 14.07
CA ASN A 196 -5.82 -13.70 12.79
C ASN A 196 -4.87 -14.03 11.63
N TYR A 197 -3.58 -13.80 11.80
CA TYR A 197 -2.56 -14.10 10.78
C TYR A 197 -2.53 -15.59 10.41
N LEU A 198 -2.67 -16.48 11.39
CA LEU A 198 -2.61 -17.93 11.19
C LEU A 198 -3.95 -18.53 10.69
N THR A 199 -5.10 -17.95 11.07
CA THR A 199 -6.41 -18.56 10.83
C THR A 199 -7.24 -17.93 9.72
N LYS A 200 -6.96 -16.68 9.33
CA LYS A 200 -7.78 -15.94 8.35
C LYS A 200 -7.30 -16.06 6.90
N GLY A 201 -6.66 -17.16 6.58
CA GLY A 201 -6.15 -17.48 5.24
C GLY A 201 -4.68 -17.14 5.05
N LYS A 202 -4.04 -17.79 4.07
CA LYS A 202 -2.62 -17.63 3.81
C LYS A 202 -2.27 -16.18 3.46
N PHE A 203 -1.12 -15.73 3.94
CA PHE A 203 -0.48 -14.51 3.49
C PHE A 203 0.28 -14.82 2.20
N GLU A 204 -0.16 -14.25 1.10
CA GLU A 204 0.40 -14.49 -0.23
C GLU A 204 0.54 -13.16 -0.98
N LEU A 205 1.39 -13.14 -2.00
CA LEU A 205 1.54 -12.05 -2.96
C LEU A 205 1.07 -12.53 -4.33
N PRO A 206 -0.24 -12.51 -4.61
CA PRO A 206 -0.85 -13.18 -5.75
C PRO A 206 -0.41 -12.66 -7.12
N HIS A 207 0.19 -11.46 -7.18
CA HIS A 207 0.71 -10.89 -8.42
C HIS A 207 2.12 -11.38 -8.76
N LEU A 208 2.81 -12.02 -7.81
CA LEU A 208 4.20 -12.49 -7.97
C LEU A 208 4.32 -14.02 -7.94
N GLN A 209 3.25 -14.76 -7.65
CA GLN A 209 3.31 -16.20 -7.39
C GLN A 209 3.93 -17.00 -8.54
N ASP A 210 3.55 -16.69 -9.78
CA ASP A 210 4.00 -17.43 -10.97
C ASP A 210 5.49 -17.21 -11.31
N PHE A 211 6.12 -16.21 -10.70
CA PHE A 211 7.48 -15.75 -11.01
C PHE A 211 8.46 -15.90 -9.85
N VAL A 212 7.96 -16.24 -8.66
CA VAL A 212 8.80 -16.56 -7.50
C VAL A 212 9.04 -18.07 -7.51
N LYS A 213 10.29 -18.49 -7.68
CA LYS A 213 10.69 -19.91 -7.71
C LYS A 213 10.15 -20.63 -6.46
N GLU A 214 9.56 -21.81 -6.68
CA GLU A 214 9.18 -22.74 -5.62
C GLU A 214 10.32 -22.95 -4.61
N GLY A 215 10.04 -22.74 -3.33
CA GLY A 215 11.04 -22.87 -2.26
C GLY A 215 11.61 -21.54 -1.74
N THR A 216 11.36 -20.42 -2.42
CA THR A 216 11.66 -19.10 -1.86
C THR A 216 10.48 -18.67 -0.98
N SER A 217 10.63 -18.72 0.35
CA SER A 217 9.54 -18.26 1.22
C SER A 217 9.25 -16.80 0.91
N THR A 218 7.99 -16.47 0.66
CA THR A 218 7.49 -15.12 0.39
C THR A 218 7.94 -14.11 1.46
N ASN A 219 8.20 -14.58 2.68
CA ASN A 219 8.67 -13.77 3.80
C ASN A 219 10.17 -13.40 3.74
N SER A 220 11.00 -14.19 3.02
CA SER A 220 12.43 -13.86 2.84
C SER A 220 12.67 -12.86 1.72
N SER A 221 11.63 -12.45 1.00
CA SER A 221 11.75 -11.97 -0.36
C SER A 221 11.55 -10.46 -0.56
N ILE A 222 10.93 -9.73 0.39
CA ILE A 222 10.58 -8.31 0.11
C ILE A 222 11.83 -7.44 -0.03
N GLY A 223 12.82 -7.58 0.83
CA GLY A 223 14.09 -6.86 0.69
C GLY A 223 14.88 -7.29 -0.54
N ASN A 224 14.87 -8.58 -0.85
CA ASN A 224 15.49 -9.10 -2.08
C ASN A 224 14.70 -8.71 -3.33
N TYR A 225 13.37 -8.57 -3.24
CA TYR A 225 12.53 -8.13 -4.34
C TYR A 225 13.04 -6.82 -4.96
N PHE A 226 13.19 -5.78 -4.13
CA PHE A 226 13.64 -4.47 -4.62
C PHE A 226 15.04 -4.51 -5.23
N SER A 227 15.97 -5.30 -4.71
CA SER A 227 17.34 -5.37 -5.19
C SER A 227 17.54 -6.31 -6.39
N THR A 228 16.73 -7.36 -6.50
CA THR A 228 16.94 -8.42 -7.50
C THR A 228 15.96 -8.40 -8.66
N MET A 229 14.70 -8.08 -8.42
CA MET A 229 13.64 -8.19 -9.42
C MET A 229 13.38 -6.89 -10.18
N LEU A 230 13.64 -5.71 -9.59
CA LEU A 230 13.39 -4.45 -10.26
C LEU A 230 14.45 -4.13 -11.29
N ASP A 231 14.03 -3.55 -12.40
CA ASP A 231 14.91 -3.09 -13.45
C ASP A 231 15.46 -1.70 -13.14
N GLN A 232 16.72 -1.64 -12.77
CA GLN A 232 17.41 -0.37 -12.46
C GLN A 232 17.81 0.40 -13.73
N SER A 233 17.72 -0.22 -14.91
CA SER A 233 18.04 0.41 -16.20
C SER A 233 16.83 1.04 -16.89
N MET A 234 15.63 0.97 -16.28
CA MET A 234 14.39 1.54 -16.81
C MET A 234 14.57 3.01 -17.19
N ASN A 235 14.03 3.37 -18.34
CA ASN A 235 14.09 4.72 -18.90
C ASN A 235 12.75 5.11 -19.55
N TRP A 236 12.69 6.33 -20.11
CA TRP A 236 11.45 6.84 -20.70
C TRP A 236 10.90 6.01 -21.85
N LYS A 237 11.76 5.33 -22.63
CA LYS A 237 11.31 4.47 -23.73
C LYS A 237 10.55 3.26 -23.20
N ASP A 238 10.98 2.72 -22.07
CA ASP A 238 10.26 1.62 -21.40
C ASP A 238 8.90 2.10 -20.91
N ALA A 239 8.82 3.30 -20.33
CA ALA A 239 7.56 3.89 -19.89
C ALA A 239 6.60 4.17 -21.06
N GLU A 240 7.11 4.70 -22.18
CA GLU A 240 6.34 4.90 -23.42
C GLU A 240 5.76 3.58 -23.93
N GLN A 241 6.56 2.52 -23.98
CA GLN A 241 6.09 1.18 -24.41
C GLN A 241 4.94 0.65 -23.55
N LEU A 242 4.93 0.95 -22.25
CA LEU A 242 3.84 0.57 -21.36
C LEU A 242 2.52 1.32 -21.69
N CYS A 243 2.61 2.55 -22.17
CA CYS A 243 1.43 3.33 -22.57
C CYS A 243 0.72 2.77 -23.81
N TYR A 244 1.44 2.01 -24.66
CA TYR A 244 0.87 1.39 -25.88
C TYR A 244 0.32 -0.02 -25.64
N LYS A 245 0.56 -0.59 -24.49
CA LYS A 245 0.04 -1.91 -24.07
C LYS A 245 -1.28 -1.78 -23.33
#